data_0d63fb198bc6f8efc4a321d79c31a31b
#
_entry.id   0d63fb198bc6f8efc4a321d79c31a31b
#
_cell.length_a   1.000
_cell.length_b   1.000
_cell.length_c   1.000
_cell.angle_alpha   90.00
_cell.angle_beta   90.00
_cell.angle_gamma   90.00
#
_symmetry.space_group_name_H-M   'P 1'
#
loop_
_entity.id
_entity.type
_entity.pdbx_description
1 polymer ?
#
loop_
_entity_poly.entity_id
_entity_poly.type
_entity_poly.pdbx_seq_one_letter_code
_entity_poly.pdbx_strand_id
1 'polypeptide(L)'
;EDVQKILKKLRFNKEPNIQFPQANSFERVINICELLYINDVEKNFITEEYSFDVRQSSYYLDAARYLGLVEKSLDLDGHDCYTLTKLGKSLFSMSYKQRQLRLIEAILSYKSFNLTYKAYCKYKRRFSDREIAEFIKQAGVLNPETGLPYSQSTYERRASTVRAWINWIFNVTNN
;
A
#
# COMPACT_ATOMS: atom_id res chain seq x y z
N GLU A 1 3.87 20.99 3.29
CA GLU A 1 5.29 21.24 3.56
C GLU A 1 6.05 19.94 3.79
N ASP A 2 5.54 19.09 4.65
CA ASP A 2 6.24 17.87 5.06
C ASP A 2 6.39 16.86 3.92
N VAL A 3 5.39 16.77 3.04
CA VAL A 3 5.46 15.86 1.88
C VAL A 3 6.57 16.27 0.92
N GLN A 4 6.77 17.56 0.69
CA GLN A 4 7.86 18.05 -0.17
C GLN A 4 9.23 17.74 0.42
N LYS A 5 9.37 17.81 1.73
CA LYS A 5 10.60 17.40 2.42
C LYS A 5 10.85 15.90 2.29
N ILE A 6 9.79 15.10 2.41
CA ILE A 6 9.85 13.66 2.20
C ILE A 6 10.33 13.36 0.78
N LEU A 7 9.71 13.95 -0.23
CA LEU A 7 10.06 13.73 -1.65
C LEU A 7 11.51 14.05 -1.97
N LYS A 8 12.08 15.08 -1.34
CA LYS A 8 13.49 15.47 -1.56
C LYS A 8 14.49 14.47 -0.99
N LYS A 9 14.14 13.76 0.07
CA LYS A 9 15.05 12.83 0.77
C LYS A 9 14.77 11.37 0.43
N LEU A 10 13.67 11.11 -0.26
CA LEU A 10 13.16 9.79 -0.49
C LEU A 10 14.05 9.00 -1.44
N ARG A 11 14.26 7.73 -1.12
CA ARG A 11 14.88 6.74 -2.00
C ARG A 11 13.83 5.73 -2.41
N PHE A 12 13.83 5.32 -3.68
CA PHE A 12 12.90 4.32 -4.15
C PHE A 12 13.23 2.95 -3.61
N ASN A 13 12.20 2.26 -3.15
CA ASN A 13 12.28 0.85 -2.83
C ASN A 13 12.23 0.02 -4.11
N LYS A 14 12.94 -1.10 -4.10
CA LYS A 14 12.78 -2.13 -5.11
C LYS A 14 11.36 -2.72 -5.00
N GLU A 15 10.72 -3.02 -6.13
CA GLU A 15 9.44 -3.72 -6.13
C GLU A 15 9.55 -5.08 -5.41
N PRO A 16 8.68 -5.35 -4.43
CA PRO A 16 8.74 -6.60 -3.70
C PRO A 16 8.19 -7.76 -4.53
N ASN A 17 8.51 -8.98 -4.14
CA ASN A 17 7.96 -10.19 -4.74
C ASN A 17 6.53 -10.46 -4.22
N ILE A 18 5.66 -9.49 -4.36
CA ILE A 18 4.27 -9.49 -3.93
C ILE A 18 3.47 -8.85 -5.06
N GLN A 19 2.26 -9.36 -5.31
CA GLN A 19 1.36 -8.76 -6.31
C GLN A 19 1.15 -7.27 -6.05
N PHE A 20 1.07 -6.48 -7.10
CA PHE A 20 0.78 -5.05 -6.98
C PHE A 20 -0.55 -4.85 -6.25
N PRO A 21 -0.67 -3.88 -5.33
CA PRO A 21 -1.82 -3.77 -4.44
C PRO A 21 -3.18 -3.64 -5.14
N GLN A 22 -4.18 -4.30 -4.56
CA GLN A 22 -5.59 -4.24 -4.95
C GLN A 22 -6.44 -3.87 -3.73
N ALA A 23 -6.18 -2.72 -3.13
CA ALA A 23 -6.78 -2.29 -1.88
C ALA A 23 -7.19 -0.82 -2.00
N ASN A 24 -8.44 -0.58 -2.37
CA ASN A 24 -8.91 0.76 -2.74
C ASN A 24 -9.23 1.67 -1.55
N SER A 25 -9.04 1.22 -0.32
CA SER A 25 -9.20 2.03 0.88
C SER A 25 -7.93 1.96 1.73
N PHE A 26 -7.14 3.02 1.72
CA PHE A 26 -5.93 3.04 2.55
C PHE A 26 -6.26 3.03 4.04
N GLU A 27 -7.39 3.60 4.46
CA GLU A 27 -7.86 3.53 5.83
C GLU A 27 -8.01 2.08 6.31
N ARG A 28 -8.47 1.17 5.45
CA ARG A 28 -8.58 -0.25 5.79
C ARG A 28 -7.22 -0.93 5.90
N VAL A 29 -6.23 -0.51 5.11
CA VAL A 29 -4.84 -0.96 5.27
C VAL A 29 -4.32 -0.56 6.66
N ILE A 30 -4.58 0.66 7.07
CA ILE A 30 -4.22 1.17 8.42
C ILE A 30 -4.93 0.35 9.50
N ASN A 31 -6.23 0.13 9.36
CA ASN A 31 -7.03 -0.61 10.33
C ASN A 31 -6.51 -2.04 10.55
N ILE A 32 -6.13 -2.72 9.48
CA ILE A 32 -5.52 -4.06 9.58
C ILE A 32 -4.20 -4.01 10.35
N CYS A 33 -3.36 -3.02 10.08
CA CYS A 33 -2.10 -2.85 10.80
C CYS A 33 -2.34 -2.54 12.29
N GLU A 34 -3.32 -1.72 12.60
CA GLU A 34 -3.68 -1.42 13.99
C GLU A 34 -4.14 -2.68 14.74
N LEU A 35 -4.93 -3.52 14.08
CA LEU A 35 -5.35 -4.81 14.65
C LEU A 35 -4.14 -5.70 14.93
N LEU A 36 -3.24 -5.83 13.98
CA LEU A 36 -2.02 -6.63 14.11
C LEU A 36 -1.05 -6.04 15.15
N TYR A 37 -1.09 -4.74 15.39
CA TYR A 37 -0.28 -4.11 16.43
C TYR A 37 -0.68 -4.59 17.83
N ILE A 38 -1.96 -4.91 18.01
CA ILE A 38 -2.47 -5.43 19.27
C ILE A 38 -2.17 -6.93 19.39
N ASN A 39 -2.38 -7.68 18.33
CA ASN A 39 -2.25 -9.14 18.31
C ASN A 39 -1.74 -9.65 16.97
N ASP A 40 -1.02 -10.78 17.00
CA ASP A 40 -0.82 -11.60 15.81
C ASP A 40 -2.13 -12.35 15.55
N VAL A 41 -2.68 -12.22 14.36
CA VAL A 41 -3.99 -12.76 14.04
C VAL A 41 -4.01 -13.52 12.73
N GLU A 42 -4.92 -14.48 12.63
CA GLU A 42 -5.23 -15.19 11.40
C GLU A 42 -6.15 -14.34 10.50
N LYS A 43 -6.09 -14.61 9.19
CA LYS A 43 -6.92 -13.92 8.19
C LYS A 43 -8.43 -14.01 8.49
N ASN A 44 -8.90 -15.16 8.99
CA ASN A 44 -10.32 -15.34 9.32
C ASN A 44 -10.77 -14.42 10.45
N PHE A 45 -9.92 -14.21 11.47
CA PHE A 45 -10.20 -13.28 12.55
C PHE A 45 -10.34 -11.84 12.01
N ILE A 46 -9.48 -11.43 11.10
CA ILE A 46 -9.56 -10.11 10.46
C ILE A 46 -10.88 -9.97 9.70
N THR A 47 -11.28 -11.01 8.98
CA THR A 47 -12.54 -11.04 8.23
C THR A 47 -13.75 -10.85 9.17
N GLU A 48 -13.79 -11.55 10.31
CA GLU A 48 -14.86 -11.42 11.30
C GLU A 48 -14.88 -10.03 11.92
N GLU A 49 -13.73 -9.52 12.36
CA GLU A 49 -13.64 -8.25 13.09
C GLU A 49 -14.04 -7.05 12.22
N TYR A 50 -13.67 -7.05 10.92
CA TYR A 50 -13.92 -5.93 10.02
C TYR A 50 -15.01 -6.20 8.98
N SER A 51 -15.72 -7.31 9.08
CA SER A 51 -16.78 -7.70 8.13
C SER A 51 -16.29 -7.75 6.66
N PHE A 52 -15.02 -8.12 6.47
CA PHE A 52 -14.48 -8.37 5.15
C PHE A 52 -14.81 -9.79 4.70
N ASP A 53 -14.97 -10.03 3.41
CA ASP A 53 -14.85 -11.39 2.90
C ASP A 53 -13.37 -11.83 2.90
N VAL A 54 -13.15 -13.14 2.80
CA VAL A 54 -11.80 -13.72 2.86
C VAL A 54 -10.88 -13.17 1.75
N ARG A 55 -11.44 -12.92 0.57
CA ARG A 55 -10.71 -12.37 -0.57
C ARG A 55 -10.28 -10.92 -0.32
N GLN A 56 -11.16 -10.10 0.23
CA GLN A 56 -10.84 -8.71 0.58
C GLN A 56 -9.77 -8.64 1.65
N SER A 57 -9.86 -9.47 2.70
CA SER A 57 -8.83 -9.54 3.74
C SER A 57 -7.47 -9.87 3.15
N SER A 58 -7.39 -10.79 2.20
CA SER A 58 -6.15 -11.14 1.50
C SER A 58 -5.58 -9.94 0.75
N TYR A 59 -6.41 -9.18 0.05
CA TYR A 59 -5.96 -8.00 -0.70
C TYR A 59 -5.39 -6.92 0.22
N TYR A 60 -6.02 -6.66 1.36
CA TYR A 60 -5.57 -5.65 2.32
C TYR A 60 -4.32 -6.09 3.07
N LEU A 61 -4.22 -7.36 3.44
CA LEU A 61 -3.00 -7.92 4.02
C LEU A 61 -1.83 -7.88 3.03
N ASP A 62 -2.06 -8.23 1.78
CA ASP A 62 -1.04 -8.17 0.74
C ASP A 62 -0.60 -6.73 0.45
N ALA A 63 -1.52 -5.76 0.50
CA ALA A 63 -1.18 -4.34 0.37
C ALA A 63 -0.26 -3.87 1.51
N ALA A 64 -0.56 -4.27 2.75
CA ALA A 64 0.30 -3.98 3.90
C ALA A 64 1.67 -4.68 3.79
N ARG A 65 1.70 -5.89 3.25
CA ARG A 65 2.95 -6.62 2.95
C ARG A 65 3.76 -5.91 1.86
N TYR A 66 3.09 -5.45 0.82
CA TYR A 66 3.73 -4.69 -0.26
C TYR A 66 4.49 -3.47 0.28
N LEU A 67 3.91 -2.76 1.24
CA LEU A 67 4.53 -1.61 1.89
C LEU A 67 5.61 -1.99 2.93
N GLY A 68 5.83 -3.27 3.17
CA GLY A 68 6.80 -3.73 4.15
C GLY A 68 6.35 -3.62 5.60
N LEU A 69 5.04 -3.42 5.84
CA LEU A 69 4.49 -3.25 7.20
C LEU A 69 4.09 -4.56 7.86
N VAL A 70 3.77 -5.56 7.06
CA VAL A 70 3.27 -6.87 7.50
C VAL A 70 4.09 -7.98 6.85
N GLU A 71 4.32 -9.04 7.59
CA GLU A 71 4.92 -10.26 7.09
C GLU A 71 3.99 -11.45 7.31
N LYS A 72 4.12 -12.45 6.46
CA LYS A 72 3.31 -13.65 6.46
C LYS A 72 4.19 -14.83 6.83
N SER A 73 3.71 -15.65 7.75
CA SER A 73 4.34 -16.89 8.16
C SER A 73 3.29 -17.98 8.32
N LEU A 74 3.72 -19.18 8.67
CA LEU A 74 2.83 -20.27 9.04
C LEU A 74 2.82 -20.41 10.56
N ASP A 75 1.64 -20.66 11.14
CA ASP A 75 1.54 -21.04 12.54
C ASP A 75 1.91 -22.52 12.74
N LEU A 76 1.80 -23.02 13.99
CA LEU A 76 2.15 -24.39 14.31
C LEU A 76 1.26 -25.43 13.60
N ASP A 77 0.06 -25.04 13.21
CA ASP A 77 -0.91 -25.89 12.50
C ASP A 77 -0.82 -25.76 10.97
N GLY A 78 0.14 -24.96 10.47
CA GLY A 78 0.36 -24.74 9.05
C GLY A 78 -0.58 -23.72 8.42
N HIS A 79 -1.30 -22.93 9.22
CA HIS A 79 -2.16 -21.84 8.72
C HIS A 79 -1.39 -20.54 8.52
N ASP A 80 -1.83 -19.73 7.57
CA ASP A 80 -1.28 -18.40 7.33
C ASP A 80 -1.46 -17.52 8.57
N CYS A 81 -0.36 -16.97 9.06
CA CYS A 81 -0.32 -16.05 10.18
C CYS A 81 0.34 -14.74 9.74
N TYR A 82 -0.23 -13.62 10.14
CA TYR A 82 0.23 -12.29 9.76
C TYR A 82 0.64 -11.50 10.99
N THR A 83 1.83 -10.91 10.91
CA THR A 83 2.40 -10.10 11.99
C THR A 83 2.96 -8.81 11.43
N LEU A 84 3.05 -7.77 12.25
CA LEU A 84 3.76 -6.56 11.86
C LEU A 84 5.26 -6.83 11.76
N THR A 85 5.87 -6.26 10.74
CA THR A 85 7.33 -6.21 10.64
C THR A 85 7.88 -5.25 11.68
N LYS A 86 9.20 -5.20 11.84
CA LYS A 86 9.87 -4.21 12.69
C LYS A 86 9.48 -2.79 12.28
N LEU A 87 9.43 -2.51 10.98
CA LEU A 87 8.97 -1.23 10.44
C LEU A 87 7.51 -0.96 10.83
N GLY A 88 6.62 -1.93 10.63
CA GLY A 88 5.21 -1.80 10.99
C GLY A 88 5.03 -1.50 12.48
N LYS A 89 5.69 -2.23 13.36
CA LYS A 89 5.65 -1.98 14.80
C LYS A 89 6.14 -0.58 15.15
N SER A 90 7.20 -0.12 14.51
CA SER A 90 7.74 1.22 14.71
C SER A 90 6.73 2.29 14.32
N LEU A 91 6.11 2.17 13.15
CA LEU A 91 5.13 3.15 12.68
C LEU A 91 3.89 3.22 13.59
N PHE A 92 3.36 2.07 13.97
CA PHE A 92 2.12 2.00 14.75
C PHE A 92 2.32 2.27 16.25
N SER A 93 3.57 2.45 16.71
CA SER A 93 3.90 2.96 18.04
C SER A 93 4.06 4.49 18.09
N MET A 94 4.11 5.15 16.94
CA MET A 94 4.27 6.61 16.85
C MET A 94 2.99 7.37 17.15
N SER A 95 3.12 8.69 17.41
CA SER A 95 1.97 9.59 17.43
C SER A 95 1.26 9.57 16.08
N TYR A 96 -0.03 9.89 16.06
CA TYR A 96 -0.84 9.92 14.85
C TYR A 96 -0.19 10.72 13.70
N LYS A 97 0.24 11.94 14.01
CA LYS A 97 0.86 12.82 12.99
C LYS A 97 2.15 12.25 12.42
N GLN A 98 3.02 11.73 13.26
CA GLN A 98 4.27 11.10 12.81
C GLN A 98 4.00 9.86 11.97
N ARG A 99 3.05 9.04 12.40
CA ARG A 99 2.64 7.85 11.66
C ARG A 99 2.16 8.18 10.25
N GLN A 100 1.31 9.22 10.12
CA GLN A 100 0.80 9.63 8.81
C GLN A 100 1.94 10.02 7.87
N LEU A 101 2.91 10.78 8.34
CA LEU A 101 4.07 11.15 7.53
C LEU A 101 4.91 9.94 7.11
N ARG A 102 5.09 8.98 8.00
CA ARG A 102 5.84 7.75 7.67
C ARG A 102 5.07 6.85 6.70
N LEU A 103 3.76 6.78 6.81
CA LEU A 103 2.93 6.06 5.85
C LEU A 103 2.96 6.71 4.46
N ILE A 104 2.92 8.03 4.38
CA ILE A 104 3.10 8.76 3.12
C ILE A 104 4.46 8.45 2.51
N GLU A 105 5.52 8.47 3.31
CA GLU A 105 6.86 8.10 2.84
C GLU A 105 6.89 6.66 2.31
N ALA A 106 6.26 5.72 3.02
CA ALA A 106 6.18 4.33 2.59
C ALA A 106 5.51 4.20 1.22
N ILE A 107 4.37 4.88 1.02
CA ILE A 107 3.67 4.87 -0.27
C ILE A 107 4.53 5.48 -1.37
N LEU A 108 5.07 6.68 -1.15
CA LEU A 108 5.81 7.43 -2.16
C LEU A 108 7.21 6.87 -2.42
N SER A 109 7.68 5.93 -1.62
CA SER A 109 8.92 5.19 -1.86
C SER A 109 8.79 4.18 -3.01
N TYR A 110 7.60 3.90 -3.47
CA TYR A 110 7.36 3.09 -4.66
C TYR A 110 7.09 4.00 -5.86
N LYS A 111 7.84 3.74 -6.92
CA LYS A 111 7.91 4.63 -8.09
C LYS A 111 6.57 4.88 -8.75
N SER A 112 5.69 3.89 -8.81
CA SER A 112 4.33 4.04 -9.37
C SER A 112 3.54 5.14 -8.66
N PHE A 113 3.53 5.11 -7.34
CA PHE A 113 2.82 6.08 -6.51
C PHE A 113 3.51 7.46 -6.57
N ASN A 114 4.83 7.46 -6.57
CA ASN A 114 5.61 8.70 -6.65
C ASN A 114 5.37 9.45 -7.96
N LEU A 115 5.44 8.76 -9.09
CA LEU A 115 5.18 9.35 -10.41
C LEU A 115 3.76 9.91 -10.49
N THR A 116 2.78 9.15 -10.01
CA THR A 116 1.38 9.57 -10.02
C THR A 116 1.16 10.79 -9.12
N TYR A 117 1.68 10.77 -7.90
CA TYR A 117 1.57 11.90 -6.97
C TYR A 117 2.17 13.18 -7.57
N LYS A 118 3.37 13.10 -8.13
CA LYS A 118 4.03 14.23 -8.77
C LYS A 118 3.24 14.77 -9.96
N ALA A 119 2.63 13.89 -10.75
CA ALA A 119 1.77 14.30 -11.85
C ALA A 119 0.53 15.05 -11.37
N TYR A 120 -0.14 14.55 -10.32
CA TYR A 120 -1.27 15.26 -9.70
C TYR A 120 -0.87 16.66 -9.22
N CYS A 121 0.27 16.77 -8.57
CA CYS A 121 0.76 18.07 -8.09
C CYS A 121 1.10 19.03 -9.23
N LYS A 122 1.70 18.53 -10.31
CA LYS A 122 2.14 19.33 -11.44
C LYS A 122 0.98 19.81 -12.30
N TYR A 123 0.07 18.89 -12.64
CA TYR A 123 -1.00 19.18 -13.61
C TYR A 123 -2.32 19.57 -12.94
N LYS A 124 -2.45 19.38 -11.64
CA LYS A 124 -3.63 19.74 -10.83
C LYS A 124 -4.94 19.26 -11.43
N ARG A 125 -4.94 18.02 -11.93
CA ARG A 125 -6.11 17.37 -12.52
C ARG A 125 -6.15 15.88 -12.15
N ARG A 126 -7.32 15.30 -12.34
CA ARG A 126 -7.50 13.85 -12.22
C ARG A 126 -6.92 13.15 -13.46
N PHE A 127 -6.34 11.98 -13.26
CA PHE A 127 -5.81 11.12 -14.30
C PHE A 127 -6.73 9.90 -14.49
N SER A 128 -6.86 9.46 -15.75
CA SER A 128 -7.61 8.27 -16.09
C SER A 128 -6.89 6.99 -15.65
N ASP A 129 -7.61 5.88 -15.60
CA ASP A 129 -7.01 4.57 -15.32
C ASP A 129 -5.90 4.24 -16.32
N ARG A 130 -6.10 4.56 -17.59
CA ARG A 130 -5.11 4.34 -18.63
C ARG A 130 -3.84 5.17 -18.41
N GLU A 131 -3.98 6.41 -18.03
CA GLU A 131 -2.84 7.29 -17.73
C GLU A 131 -2.06 6.80 -16.50
N ILE A 132 -2.76 6.40 -15.44
CA ILE A 132 -2.12 5.86 -14.24
C ILE A 132 -1.46 4.52 -14.56
N ALA A 133 -2.07 3.67 -15.39
CA ALA A 133 -1.47 2.43 -15.86
C ALA A 133 -0.10 2.67 -16.51
N GLU A 134 0.05 3.75 -17.28
CA GLU A 134 1.34 4.11 -17.86
C GLU A 134 2.38 4.47 -16.80
N PHE A 135 2.00 5.16 -15.72
CA PHE A 135 2.90 5.41 -14.59
C PHE A 135 3.34 4.10 -13.93
N ILE A 136 2.44 3.14 -13.76
CA ILE A 136 2.77 1.83 -13.19
C ILE A 136 3.76 1.09 -14.09
N LYS A 137 3.56 1.11 -15.41
CA LYS A 137 4.47 0.51 -16.38
C LYS A 137 5.84 1.19 -16.37
N GLN A 138 5.87 2.53 -16.36
CA GLN A 138 7.13 3.29 -16.29
C GLN A 138 7.92 2.99 -15.03
N ALA A 139 7.24 2.65 -13.95
CA ALA A 139 7.88 2.23 -12.70
C ALA A 139 8.50 0.84 -12.78
N GLY A 140 8.29 0.11 -13.87
CA GLY A 140 8.86 -1.23 -14.04
C GLY A 140 8.13 -2.33 -13.26
N VAL A 141 6.87 -2.10 -12.91
CA VAL A 141 6.07 -3.09 -12.17
C VAL A 141 5.77 -4.28 -13.07
N LEU A 142 6.14 -5.47 -12.61
CA LEU A 142 5.91 -6.73 -13.30
C LEU A 142 5.10 -7.68 -12.40
N ASN A 143 4.46 -8.66 -13.02
CA ASN A 143 3.85 -9.75 -12.28
C ASN A 143 4.95 -10.57 -11.58
N PRO A 144 5.00 -10.65 -10.25
CA PRO A 144 6.06 -11.34 -9.55
C PRO A 144 6.05 -12.87 -9.75
N GLU A 145 4.92 -13.45 -10.15
CA GLU A 145 4.81 -14.89 -10.44
C GLU A 145 5.49 -15.28 -11.75
N THR A 146 5.45 -14.40 -12.74
CA THR A 146 5.96 -14.69 -14.09
C THR A 146 7.21 -13.92 -14.45
N GLY A 147 7.48 -12.81 -13.75
CA GLY A 147 8.55 -11.86 -14.12
C GLY A 147 8.25 -11.06 -15.38
N LEU A 148 7.03 -11.17 -15.92
CA LEU A 148 6.59 -10.51 -17.14
C LEU A 148 5.60 -9.39 -16.83
N PRO A 149 5.38 -8.45 -17.77
CA PRO A 149 4.36 -7.41 -17.58
C PRO A 149 2.97 -8.03 -17.36
N TYR A 150 2.17 -7.34 -16.56
CA TYR A 150 0.74 -7.62 -16.49
C TYR A 150 0.06 -7.30 -17.83
N SER A 151 -1.16 -7.83 -18.03
CA SER A 151 -2.00 -7.39 -19.14
C SER A 151 -2.36 -5.90 -18.98
N GLN A 152 -2.69 -5.24 -20.08
CA GLN A 152 -3.14 -3.84 -20.05
C GLN A 152 -4.34 -3.65 -19.12
N SER A 153 -5.32 -4.56 -19.20
CA SER A 153 -6.52 -4.49 -18.34
C SER A 153 -6.17 -4.64 -16.85
N THR A 154 -5.16 -5.41 -16.50
CA THR A 154 -4.70 -5.54 -15.11
C THR A 154 -4.07 -4.24 -14.63
N TYR A 155 -3.17 -3.64 -15.41
CA TYR A 155 -2.58 -2.33 -15.04
C TYR A 155 -3.66 -1.27 -14.84
N GLU A 156 -4.67 -1.23 -15.70
CA GLU A 156 -5.77 -0.27 -15.59
C GLU A 156 -6.64 -0.51 -14.34
N ARG A 157 -6.88 -1.77 -13.98
CA ARG A 157 -7.59 -2.10 -12.73
C ARG A 157 -6.78 -1.70 -11.49
N ARG A 158 -5.46 -1.81 -11.52
CA ARG A 158 -4.60 -1.40 -10.41
C ARG A 158 -4.53 0.11 -10.21
N ALA A 159 -4.88 0.87 -11.25
CA ALA A 159 -4.97 2.33 -11.16
C ALA A 159 -5.93 2.81 -10.08
N SER A 160 -6.99 2.05 -9.78
CA SER A 160 -7.94 2.38 -8.70
C SER A 160 -7.25 2.45 -7.33
N THR A 161 -6.37 1.50 -7.04
CA THR A 161 -5.60 1.50 -5.79
C THR A 161 -4.63 2.67 -5.74
N VAL A 162 -3.90 2.92 -6.82
CA VAL A 162 -2.97 4.05 -6.87
C VAL A 162 -3.71 5.36 -6.63
N ARG A 163 -4.82 5.58 -7.33
CA ARG A 163 -5.65 6.77 -7.16
C ARG A 163 -6.16 6.92 -5.73
N ALA A 164 -6.66 5.84 -5.15
CA ALA A 164 -7.20 5.86 -3.80
C ALA A 164 -6.13 6.24 -2.76
N TRP A 165 -4.93 5.70 -2.88
CA TRP A 165 -3.84 6.00 -1.96
C TRP A 165 -3.31 7.43 -2.14
N ILE A 166 -3.22 7.91 -3.36
CA ILE A 166 -2.86 9.31 -3.64
C ILE A 166 -3.91 10.27 -3.06
N ASN A 167 -5.19 9.97 -3.23
CA ASN A 167 -6.27 10.76 -2.64
C ASN A 167 -6.20 10.77 -1.11
N TRP A 168 -5.87 9.63 -0.51
CA TRP A 168 -5.65 9.56 0.93
C TRP A 168 -4.54 10.52 1.39
N ILE A 169 -3.42 10.55 0.66
CA ILE A 169 -2.32 11.48 0.96
C ILE A 169 -2.82 12.93 0.92
N PHE A 170 -3.54 13.32 -0.11
CA PHE A 170 -4.09 14.69 -0.21
C PHE A 170 -5.07 14.98 0.92
N ASN A 171 -5.93 14.04 1.28
CA ASN A 171 -6.92 14.23 2.33
C ASN A 171 -6.25 14.46 3.71
N VAL A 172 -5.19 13.74 4.04
CA VAL A 172 -4.52 13.88 5.35
C VAL A 172 -3.54 15.04 5.40
N THR A 173 -3.18 15.63 4.27
CA THR A 173 -2.21 16.74 4.19
C THR A 173 -2.87 18.10 3.93
N ASN A 174 -4.13 18.14 3.52
CA ASN A 174 -4.86 19.37 3.23
C ASN A 174 -5.68 19.91 4.43
N ASN A 175 -5.51 19.34 5.61
CA ASN A 175 -6.16 19.76 6.85
C ASN A 175 -5.24 20.61 7.73
#